data_b9b3bb146db77f062300726b261849c6
#
_entry.id   b9b3bb146db77f062300726b261849c6
#
_cell.length_a   1.000
_cell.length_b   1.000
_cell.length_c   1.000
_cell.angle_alpha   90.00
_cell.angle_beta   90.00
_cell.angle_gamma   90.00
#
_symmetry.space_group_name_H-M   'P 1'
#
loop_
_entity.id
_entity.type
_entity.pdbx_description
1 polymer ?
#
loop_
_entity_poly.entity_id
_entity_poly.type
_entity_poly.pdbx_seq_one_letter_code
_entity_poly.pdbx_strand_id
1 'polypeptide(L)'
;LDQLKYSLTNSKAKLQFQKERLTDTQRDERFTNRYTVGDLFPDEDPVDALKRELLTLRAENYIETVKDTRFPHKSEMRVFGKRYGADVYIKFRVDMINGNIVFVMSFHYAVYPFSESDFPYN
;
A
#
# COMPACT_ATOMS: atom_id res chain seq x y z
N LEU A 1 -12.55 -1.30 -0.54
CA LEU A 1 -11.95 -2.61 -0.78
C LEU A 1 -12.50 -3.32 -2.01
N ASP A 2 -13.79 -3.18 -2.28
CA ASP A 2 -14.39 -3.83 -3.46
C ASP A 2 -13.77 -3.33 -4.75
N GLN A 3 -13.54 -2.03 -4.86
CA GLN A 3 -12.91 -1.41 -6.01
C GLN A 3 -11.48 -1.91 -6.21
N LEU A 4 -10.72 -2.00 -5.11
CA LEU A 4 -9.35 -2.54 -5.14
C LEU A 4 -9.34 -3.99 -5.63
N LYS A 5 -10.18 -4.84 -5.04
CA LYS A 5 -10.23 -6.26 -5.37
C LYS A 5 -10.70 -6.48 -6.80
N TYR A 6 -11.69 -5.71 -7.24
CA TYR A 6 -12.13 -5.75 -8.63
C TYR A 6 -10.99 -5.41 -9.59
N SER A 7 -10.26 -4.33 -9.31
CA SER A 7 -9.14 -3.91 -10.16
C SER A 7 -8.03 -4.96 -10.20
N LEU A 8 -7.67 -5.54 -9.05
CA LEU A 8 -6.59 -6.52 -8.98
C LEU A 8 -6.94 -7.86 -9.64
N THR A 9 -8.22 -8.22 -9.68
CA THR A 9 -8.67 -9.47 -10.33
C THR A 9 -8.93 -9.31 -11.81
N ASN A 10 -9.00 -8.07 -12.30
CA ASN A 10 -9.17 -7.79 -13.73
C ASN A 10 -7.83 -8.00 -14.44
N SER A 11 -7.84 -8.82 -15.50
CA SER A 11 -6.63 -9.13 -16.29
C SER A 11 -5.98 -7.89 -16.92
N LYS A 12 -6.73 -6.80 -17.09
CA LYS A 12 -6.23 -5.54 -17.65
C LYS A 12 -5.68 -4.60 -16.59
N ALA A 13 -5.88 -4.91 -15.31
CA ALA A 13 -5.41 -4.06 -14.23
C ALA A 13 -3.89 -4.13 -14.12
N LYS A 14 -3.28 -2.97 -13.85
CA LYS A 14 -1.85 -2.86 -13.64
C LYS A 14 -1.58 -2.39 -12.22
N LEU A 15 -0.57 -2.95 -11.59
CA LEU A 15 -0.08 -2.46 -10.31
C LEU A 15 1.23 -1.74 -10.53
N GLN A 16 1.28 -0.48 -10.07
CA GLN A 16 2.50 0.32 -10.06
C GLN A 16 2.98 0.44 -8.63
N PHE A 17 4.25 0.19 -8.41
CA PHE A 17 4.85 0.21 -7.09
C PHE A 17 5.98 1.23 -7.03
N GLN A 18 5.85 2.21 -6.12
CA GLN A 18 6.89 3.22 -5.90
C GLN A 18 7.97 2.62 -5.01
N LYS A 19 9.05 2.15 -5.61
CA LYS A 19 10.18 1.54 -4.89
C LYS A 19 11.03 2.58 -4.16
N GLU A 20 11.23 3.75 -4.77
CA GLU A 20 12.09 4.79 -4.23
C GLU A 20 11.26 5.92 -3.64
N ARG A 21 11.78 6.54 -2.59
CA ARG A 21 11.13 7.70 -2.01
C ARG A 21 11.46 8.94 -2.85
N LEU A 22 10.43 9.69 -3.20
CA LEU A 22 10.58 10.95 -3.94
C LEU A 22 10.92 12.11 -3.00
N THR A 23 10.56 11.98 -1.72
CA THR A 23 10.85 12.94 -0.67
C THR A 23 11.43 12.19 0.51
N ASP A 24 11.97 12.88 1.51
CA ASP A 24 12.51 12.26 2.72
C ASP A 24 13.48 11.10 2.44
N THR A 25 14.58 11.40 1.77
CA THR A 25 15.64 10.44 1.51
C THR A 25 16.48 10.11 2.76
N GLN A 26 16.21 10.78 3.87
CA GLN A 26 16.93 10.58 5.14
C GLN A 26 16.32 9.48 6.01
N ARG A 27 15.20 8.90 5.57
CA ARG A 27 14.54 7.82 6.33
C ARG A 27 15.46 6.60 6.40
N ASP A 28 15.48 5.94 7.58
CA ASP A 28 16.18 4.67 7.75
C ASP A 28 15.70 3.66 6.70
N GLU A 29 16.63 2.96 6.09
CA GLU A 29 16.36 2.00 5.02
C GLU A 29 15.33 0.95 5.41
N ARG A 30 15.29 0.53 6.68
CA ARG A 30 14.32 -0.46 7.17
C ARG A 30 12.88 -0.04 6.99
N PHE A 31 12.61 1.25 6.86
CA PHE A 31 11.26 1.80 6.71
C PHE A 31 10.96 2.20 5.27
N THR A 32 11.68 1.66 4.32
CA THR A 32 11.44 1.91 2.89
C THR A 32 10.64 0.77 2.27
N ASN A 33 9.92 1.08 1.19
CA ASN A 33 9.17 0.09 0.43
C ASN A 33 10.09 -1.04 -0.07
N ARG A 34 11.20 -0.67 -0.65
CA ARG A 34 12.15 -1.62 -1.23
C ARG A 34 12.65 -2.62 -0.20
N TYR A 35 13.06 -2.13 0.96
CA TYR A 35 13.57 -3.00 2.02
C TYR A 35 12.49 -3.94 2.52
N THR A 36 11.31 -3.42 2.83
CA THR A 36 10.21 -4.21 3.41
C THR A 36 9.77 -5.34 2.48
N VAL A 37 9.54 -5.03 1.20
CA VAL A 37 9.08 -6.03 0.25
C VAL A 37 10.17 -7.10 0.05
N GLY A 38 11.43 -6.70 -0.03
CA GLY A 38 12.54 -7.64 -0.16
C GLY A 38 12.72 -8.51 1.09
N ASP A 39 12.49 -7.95 2.27
CA ASP A 39 12.62 -8.69 3.54
C ASP A 39 11.48 -9.70 3.75
N LEU A 40 10.24 -9.30 3.44
CA LEU A 40 9.07 -10.15 3.61
C LEU A 40 8.91 -11.20 2.50
N PHE A 41 9.26 -10.84 1.28
CA PHE A 41 9.03 -11.68 0.10
C PHE A 41 10.31 -11.80 -0.74
N PRO A 42 11.40 -12.37 -0.18
CA PRO A 42 12.72 -12.33 -0.83
C PRO A 42 12.81 -13.11 -2.15
N ASP A 43 11.96 -14.12 -2.31
CA ASP A 43 12.01 -15.00 -3.49
C ASP A 43 10.87 -14.76 -4.47
N GLU A 44 10.14 -13.64 -4.31
CA GLU A 44 8.99 -13.34 -5.14
C GLU A 44 9.20 -12.06 -5.96
N ASP A 45 8.56 -12.01 -7.12
CA ASP A 45 8.45 -10.75 -7.84
C ASP A 45 7.65 -9.75 -6.99
N PRO A 46 8.18 -8.52 -6.76
CA PRO A 46 7.51 -7.56 -5.87
C PRO A 46 6.07 -7.22 -6.27
N VAL A 47 5.81 -7.07 -7.56
CA VAL A 47 4.47 -6.72 -8.04
C VAL A 47 3.50 -7.87 -7.78
N ASP A 48 3.91 -9.11 -8.04
CA ASP A 48 3.07 -10.29 -7.81
C ASP A 48 2.78 -10.47 -6.31
N ALA A 49 3.80 -10.29 -5.47
CA ALA A 49 3.64 -10.37 -4.02
C ALA A 49 2.67 -9.31 -3.53
N LEU A 50 2.79 -8.06 -4.00
CA LEU A 50 1.89 -6.98 -3.60
C LEU A 50 0.46 -7.21 -4.05
N LYS A 51 0.24 -7.71 -5.28
CA LYS A 51 -1.11 -8.05 -5.74
C LYS A 51 -1.77 -9.06 -4.82
N ARG A 52 -1.04 -10.11 -4.46
CA ARG A 52 -1.55 -11.13 -3.55
C ARG A 52 -1.87 -10.54 -2.19
N GLU A 53 -0.95 -9.75 -1.62
CA GLU A 53 -1.11 -9.22 -0.27
C GLU A 53 -2.22 -8.18 -0.19
N LEU A 54 -2.37 -7.34 -1.19
CA LEU A 54 -3.46 -6.36 -1.22
C LEU A 54 -4.84 -7.03 -1.30
N LEU A 55 -4.93 -8.20 -1.93
CA LEU A 55 -6.17 -8.96 -1.98
C LEU A 55 -6.58 -9.52 -0.61
N THR A 56 -5.66 -9.59 0.34
CA THR A 56 -5.96 -10.07 1.70
C THR A 56 -6.45 -8.97 2.64
N LEU A 57 -6.44 -7.71 2.20
CA LEU A 57 -6.87 -6.60 3.05
C LEU A 57 -8.36 -6.68 3.37
N ARG A 58 -8.69 -6.31 4.61
CA ARG A 58 -10.06 -6.28 5.12
C ARG A 58 -10.37 -4.91 5.71
N ALA A 59 -11.66 -4.63 5.91
CA ALA A 59 -12.08 -3.37 6.52
C ALA A 59 -11.41 -3.12 7.88
N GLU A 60 -11.18 -4.17 8.65
CA GLU A 60 -10.51 -4.07 9.96
C GLU A 60 -9.07 -3.57 9.86
N ASN A 61 -8.44 -3.69 8.68
CA ASN A 61 -7.09 -3.19 8.42
C ASN A 61 -7.08 -1.72 8.02
N TYR A 62 -8.23 -1.12 7.74
CA TYR A 62 -8.33 0.26 7.29
C TYR A 62 -7.95 1.24 8.39
N ILE A 63 -7.18 2.26 8.06
CA ILE A 63 -6.79 3.32 8.98
C ILE A 63 -7.47 4.64 8.60
N GLU A 64 -7.19 5.16 7.41
CA GLU A 64 -7.70 6.46 7.00
C GLU A 64 -7.64 6.65 5.49
N THR A 65 -8.28 7.72 5.03
CA THR A 65 -8.21 8.18 3.65
C THR A 65 -7.56 9.56 3.64
N VAL A 66 -6.56 9.74 2.78
CA VAL A 66 -5.85 11.01 2.69
C VAL A 66 -5.76 11.48 1.24
N LYS A 67 -5.68 12.81 1.07
CA LYS A 67 -5.47 13.41 -0.25
C LYS A 67 -3.99 13.36 -0.61
N ASP A 68 -3.70 13.06 -1.87
CA ASP A 68 -2.34 13.24 -2.39
C ASP A 68 -2.19 14.71 -2.77
N THR A 69 -1.50 15.47 -1.94
CA THR A 69 -1.33 16.91 -2.13
C THR A 69 -0.51 17.27 -3.36
N ARG A 70 0.31 16.35 -3.85
CA ARG A 70 1.10 16.55 -5.08
C ARG A 70 0.25 16.38 -6.33
N PHE A 71 -0.82 15.60 -6.25
CA PHE A 71 -1.72 15.31 -7.36
C PHE A 71 -3.17 15.42 -6.90
N PRO A 72 -3.64 16.66 -6.56
CA PRO A 72 -4.94 16.82 -5.88
C PRO A 72 -6.16 16.43 -6.72
N HIS A 73 -5.98 16.31 -8.04
CA HIS A 73 -7.06 15.89 -8.95
C HIS A 73 -7.12 14.38 -9.16
N LYS A 74 -6.17 13.63 -8.59
CA LYS A 74 -6.21 12.16 -8.61
C LYS A 74 -7.03 11.62 -7.46
N SER A 75 -7.35 10.33 -7.54
CA SER A 75 -8.10 9.63 -6.49
C SER A 75 -7.38 9.74 -5.14
N GLU A 76 -8.17 9.76 -4.07
CA GLU A 76 -7.62 9.81 -2.73
C GLU A 76 -6.86 8.52 -2.40
N MET A 77 -5.89 8.65 -1.50
CA MET A 77 -5.10 7.53 -1.03
C MET A 77 -5.82 6.84 0.13
N ARG A 78 -5.84 5.50 0.11
CA ARG A 78 -6.36 4.68 1.20
C ARG A 78 -5.18 4.16 2.00
N VAL A 79 -5.26 4.30 3.33
CA VAL A 79 -4.20 3.87 4.24
C VAL A 79 -4.70 2.67 5.04
N PHE A 80 -3.91 1.61 5.03
CA PHE A 80 -4.18 0.38 5.76
C PHE A 80 -2.96 0.00 6.59
N GLY A 81 -3.18 -0.78 7.62
CA GLY A 81 -2.10 -1.36 8.41
C GLY A 81 -2.31 -2.85 8.57
N LYS A 82 -1.24 -3.60 8.48
CA LYS A 82 -1.29 -5.05 8.65
C LYS A 82 -0.02 -5.52 9.35
N ARG A 83 -0.15 -6.61 10.10
CA ARG A 83 0.98 -7.19 10.84
C ARG A 83 1.51 -8.43 10.14
N TYR A 84 2.82 -8.43 9.92
CA TYR A 84 3.58 -9.54 9.34
C TYR A 84 4.69 -9.95 10.31
N GLY A 85 4.36 -10.09 11.61
CA GLY A 85 5.34 -10.15 12.67
C GLY A 85 5.81 -8.77 13.12
N ALA A 86 5.78 -7.80 12.21
CA ALA A 86 6.00 -6.38 12.47
C ALA A 86 4.88 -5.61 11.78
N ASP A 87 4.62 -4.40 12.24
CA ASP A 87 3.57 -3.55 11.67
C ASP A 87 4.02 -3.01 10.32
N VAL A 88 3.17 -3.14 9.29
CA VAL A 88 3.42 -2.65 7.93
C VAL A 88 2.39 -1.61 7.55
N TYR A 89 2.88 -0.45 7.12
CA TYR A 89 2.09 0.69 6.67
C TYR A 89 1.86 0.55 5.17
N ILE A 90 0.59 0.57 4.75
CA ILE A 90 0.19 0.37 3.35
C ILE A 90 -0.63 1.57 2.90
N LYS A 91 -0.20 2.19 1.80
CA LYS A 91 -0.93 3.32 1.22
C LYS A 91 -1.00 3.17 -0.29
N PHE A 92 -2.21 3.23 -0.84
CA PHE A 92 -2.43 3.07 -2.27
C PHE A 92 -3.62 3.88 -2.74
N ARG A 93 -3.74 4.05 -4.06
CA ARG A 93 -4.96 4.52 -4.68
C ARG A 93 -5.34 3.60 -5.83
N VAL A 94 -6.63 3.55 -6.14
CA VAL A 94 -7.15 2.86 -7.32
C VAL A 94 -7.55 3.93 -8.33
N ASP A 95 -6.87 3.97 -9.46
CA ASP A 95 -7.13 4.92 -10.53
C ASP A 95 -7.93 4.20 -11.61
N MET A 96 -9.21 4.53 -11.73
CA MET A 96 -10.12 3.87 -12.67
C MET A 96 -10.15 4.55 -14.04
N ILE A 97 -9.52 5.71 -14.20
CA ILE A 97 -9.64 6.53 -15.39
C ILE A 97 -8.82 5.97 -16.55
N ASN A 98 -7.63 5.44 -16.27
CA ASN A 98 -6.68 5.00 -17.29
C ASN A 98 -6.46 3.49 -17.28
N GLY A 99 -7.55 2.70 -17.21
CA GLY A 99 -7.44 1.26 -17.35
C GLY A 99 -7.16 0.50 -16.06
N ASN A 100 -7.69 0.98 -14.95
CA ASN A 100 -7.62 0.29 -13.66
C ASN A 100 -6.18 0.12 -13.15
N ILE A 101 -5.54 1.24 -12.84
CA ILE A 101 -4.21 1.23 -12.26
C ILE A 101 -4.33 1.26 -10.74
N VAL A 102 -3.69 0.31 -10.07
CA VAL A 102 -3.49 0.35 -8.62
C VAL A 102 -2.07 0.88 -8.37
N PHE A 103 -1.99 2.07 -7.79
CA PHE A 103 -0.70 2.67 -7.46
C PHE A 103 -0.42 2.49 -5.97
N VAL A 104 0.61 1.71 -5.66
CA VAL A 104 1.06 1.47 -4.29
C VAL A 104 2.17 2.46 -3.96
N MET A 105 1.84 3.47 -3.17
CA MET A 105 2.81 4.46 -2.72
C MET A 105 3.65 3.94 -1.57
N SER A 106 3.04 3.20 -0.65
CA SER A 106 3.70 2.71 0.54
C SER A 106 3.35 1.27 0.82
N PHE A 107 4.36 0.47 1.04
CA PHE A 107 4.27 -0.87 1.62
C PHE A 107 5.58 -1.07 2.37
N HIS A 108 5.63 -0.55 3.60
CA HIS A 108 6.87 -0.56 4.36
C HIS A 108 6.59 -0.73 5.84
N TYR A 109 7.59 -1.19 6.58
CA TYR A 109 7.49 -1.29 8.02
C TYR A 109 7.14 0.08 8.59
N ALA A 110 6.22 0.08 9.56
CA ALA A 110 5.77 1.30 10.20
C ALA A 110 6.90 1.88 11.06
N VAL A 111 7.12 3.19 10.93
CA VAL A 111 8.12 3.90 11.74
C VAL A 111 7.72 3.86 13.22
N TYR A 112 6.41 3.94 13.48
CA TYR A 112 5.83 3.85 14.82
C TYR A 112 4.83 2.71 14.86
N PRO A 113 4.81 1.90 15.95
CA PRO A 113 3.84 0.82 16.10
C PRO A 113 2.41 1.35 16.02
N PHE A 114 1.52 0.56 15.44
CA PHE A 114 0.10 0.90 15.42
C PHE A 114 -0.53 0.66 16.78
N SER A 115 -1.53 1.49 17.13
CA SER A 115 -2.43 1.26 18.26
C SER A 115 -3.78 0.80 17.74
N GLU A 116 -4.60 0.19 18.61
CA GLU A 116 -5.94 -0.24 18.22
C GLU A 116 -6.81 0.93 17.77
N SER A 117 -6.58 2.12 18.33
CA SER A 117 -7.33 3.33 17.97
C SER A 117 -7.06 3.81 16.53
N ASP A 118 -5.98 3.33 15.89
CA ASP A 118 -5.72 3.66 14.50
C ASP A 118 -6.68 2.97 13.53
N PHE A 119 -7.39 1.94 13.99
CA PHE A 119 -8.24 1.10 13.14
C PHE A 119 -9.71 1.32 13.50
N PRO A 120 -10.43 2.21 12.75
CA PRO A 120 -11.81 2.56 13.11
C PRO A 120 -12.84 1.43 12.98
N TYR A 121 -12.52 0.38 12.21
CA TYR A 121 -13.43 -0.74 11.98
C TYR A 121 -12.99 -2.04 12.64
N ASN A 122 -12.07 -1.94 13.54
CA ASN A 122 -11.61 -3.11 14.29
C ASN A 122 -12.50 -3.38 15.51
#